data_505305c2960a3a4725fd097b880700ef
#
_entry.id   505305c2960a3a4725fd097b880700ef
#
_cell.length_a   1.000
_cell.length_b   1.000
_cell.length_c   1.000
_cell.angle_alpha   90.00
_cell.angle_beta   90.00
_cell.angle_gamma   90.00
#
_symmetry.space_group_name_H-M   'P 1'
#
loop_
_entity.id
_entity.type
_entity.pdbx_description
1 polymer ?
#
loop_
_entity_poly.entity_id
_entity_poly.type
_entity_poly.pdbx_seq_one_letter_code
_entity_poly.pdbx_strand_id
1 'polypeptide(L)'
;QFNWGYDPENYNVPEGSYSTNPYLGDVRIREFKEMVKALHEAGIRVVMDVVYNHTGATADSDFNKIVPGYYYRQTTDGGFSNGSGCGNETASDRSMMRKFMIDSVTYWATEYNIDGFRFDLMALHDIDTMNEIRGALTEIDPTIITYGEGWDAGGSALKPTEAALKIYASQMPGIGMFSDDIRDGIKGSVFNAEEPGFVNGQFTFDERVKFGIVGATEHSQIDYNRVALAGGASGPWATEAAQSINYVSAHDNNTLYDKLIATLPDADEETIKLMQKQANAIILTAQGVPFLHAGVEMMRTKDGDHNSYNASDEVNQINWNWKNENQDVYNYYKGLISLRRAHPAFRMSAQEDIQNNLTFMEDIPLGVVAFNLENNANGDSASDITVIHNATDSEQVISLPKSADWQLVVNGETAGTEVIEVIKGDSITVTPHSSYVLMIDDSMNTTENFNQLLLIAGAALLVIAGTAGYIIYDKKKKASK
;
A
#
# COMPACT_ATOMS: atom_id res chain seq x y z
N GLN A 1 23.23 9.02 -16.07
CA GLN A 1 23.02 7.67 -15.55
C GLN A 1 21.93 7.72 -14.49
N PHE A 2 20.95 6.84 -14.58
CA PHE A 2 19.87 6.74 -13.60
C PHE A 2 20.41 6.34 -12.22
N ASN A 3 19.80 6.84 -11.15
CA ASN A 3 20.05 6.43 -9.77
C ASN A 3 18.74 6.60 -8.99
N TRP A 4 18.44 5.70 -8.05
CA TRP A 4 17.23 5.83 -7.23
C TRP A 4 17.25 7.08 -6.34
N GLY A 5 18.45 7.63 -6.05
CA GLY A 5 18.60 8.87 -5.28
C GLY A 5 18.86 8.65 -3.79
N TYR A 6 19.19 7.45 -3.35
CA TYR A 6 19.45 7.13 -1.94
C TYR A 6 20.91 7.38 -1.48
N ASP A 7 21.71 8.11 -2.27
CA ASP A 7 23.07 8.56 -1.89
C ASP A 7 23.11 10.09 -1.70
N PRO A 8 22.45 10.67 -0.67
CA PRO A 8 22.28 12.11 -0.56
C PRO A 8 23.61 12.80 -0.31
N GLU A 9 23.86 13.86 -1.07
CA GLU A 9 24.99 14.78 -0.88
C GLU A 9 24.48 16.13 -0.37
N ASN A 10 23.41 16.65 -0.96
CA ASN A 10 22.79 17.92 -0.59
C ASN A 10 21.34 17.72 -0.15
N TYR A 11 20.95 18.38 0.92
CA TYR A 11 19.59 18.36 1.47
C TYR A 11 18.84 19.65 1.16
N ASN A 12 17.51 19.62 1.29
CA ASN A 12 16.62 20.79 1.22
C ASN A 12 16.63 21.52 -0.14
N VAL A 13 16.97 20.81 -1.20
CA VAL A 13 17.01 21.34 -2.56
C VAL A 13 16.52 20.27 -3.55
N PRO A 14 15.60 20.60 -4.49
CA PRO A 14 15.23 19.67 -5.56
C PRO A 14 16.43 19.37 -6.48
N GLU A 15 16.47 18.13 -7.01
CA GLU A 15 17.50 17.68 -7.95
C GLU A 15 17.39 18.45 -9.27
N GLY A 16 18.49 19.07 -9.69
CA GLY A 16 18.51 19.94 -10.87
C GLY A 16 18.42 19.22 -12.19
N SER A 17 18.86 17.97 -12.27
CA SER A 17 18.83 17.19 -13.51
C SER A 17 17.42 16.91 -14.05
N TYR A 18 16.41 16.97 -13.18
CA TYR A 18 14.99 16.83 -13.56
C TYR A 18 14.36 18.15 -14.00
N SER A 19 15.04 19.30 -13.88
CA SER A 19 14.48 20.57 -14.30
C SER A 19 14.76 20.85 -15.77
N THR A 20 13.92 21.67 -16.40
CA THR A 20 14.11 22.10 -17.81
C THR A 20 15.37 22.96 -18.00
N ASN A 21 15.91 23.56 -16.92
CA ASN A 21 17.17 24.25 -16.93
C ASN A 21 17.96 24.00 -15.62
N PRO A 22 18.86 23.02 -15.61
CA PRO A 22 19.61 22.64 -14.40
C PRO A 22 20.62 23.70 -13.94
N TYR A 23 20.96 24.68 -14.79
CA TYR A 23 21.92 25.75 -14.47
C TYR A 23 21.31 26.92 -13.69
N LEU A 24 19.97 27.00 -13.60
CA LEU A 24 19.24 28.02 -12.87
C LEU A 24 18.52 27.40 -11.68
N GLY A 25 18.97 27.69 -10.46
CA GLY A 25 18.47 27.09 -9.22
C GLY A 25 16.98 27.36 -8.94
N ASP A 26 16.45 28.52 -9.32
CA ASP A 26 15.05 28.90 -9.18
C ASP A 26 14.12 28.10 -10.08
N VAL A 27 14.60 27.62 -11.24
CA VAL A 27 13.80 26.80 -12.16
C VAL A 27 13.37 25.50 -11.52
N ARG A 28 14.30 24.73 -10.92
CA ARG A 28 13.98 23.47 -10.22
C ARG A 28 13.00 23.65 -9.08
N ILE A 29 13.12 24.76 -8.33
CA ILE A 29 12.23 25.08 -7.21
C ILE A 29 10.81 25.33 -7.72
N ARG A 30 10.67 26.17 -8.76
CA ARG A 30 9.37 26.49 -9.36
C ARG A 30 8.71 25.28 -9.95
N GLU A 31 9.42 24.52 -10.77
CA GLU A 31 8.88 23.33 -11.46
C GLU A 31 8.47 22.23 -10.46
N PHE A 32 9.21 22.02 -9.38
CA PHE A 32 8.82 21.09 -8.34
C PHE A 32 7.51 21.55 -7.63
N LYS A 33 7.40 22.85 -7.29
CA LYS A 33 6.15 23.40 -6.73
C LYS A 33 4.98 23.33 -7.71
N GLU A 34 5.21 23.51 -9.01
CA GLU A 34 4.20 23.36 -10.07
C GLU A 34 3.73 21.89 -10.17
N MET A 35 4.63 20.91 -10.07
CA MET A 35 4.30 19.49 -10.02
C MET A 35 3.41 19.16 -8.82
N VAL A 36 3.80 19.56 -7.61
CA VAL A 36 3.00 19.34 -6.39
C VAL A 36 1.62 19.96 -6.54
N LYS A 37 1.54 21.20 -7.02
CA LYS A 37 0.27 21.90 -7.27
C LYS A 37 -0.62 21.12 -8.25
N ALA A 38 -0.09 20.63 -9.36
CA ALA A 38 -0.85 19.89 -10.35
C ALA A 38 -1.40 18.56 -9.80
N LEU A 39 -0.62 17.87 -8.95
CA LEU A 39 -1.07 16.66 -8.26
C LEU A 39 -2.19 16.97 -7.25
N HIS A 40 -2.06 18.05 -6.48
CA HIS A 40 -3.12 18.51 -5.57
C HIS A 40 -4.41 18.89 -6.31
N GLU A 41 -4.32 19.57 -7.45
CA GLU A 41 -5.48 19.90 -8.29
C GLU A 41 -6.18 18.64 -8.83
N ALA A 42 -5.43 17.54 -9.01
CA ALA A 42 -5.97 16.21 -9.33
C ALA A 42 -6.48 15.42 -8.12
N GLY A 43 -6.40 15.97 -6.90
CA GLY A 43 -6.78 15.30 -5.66
C GLY A 43 -5.79 14.25 -5.17
N ILE A 44 -4.53 14.33 -5.61
CA ILE A 44 -3.44 13.41 -5.25
C ILE A 44 -2.50 14.09 -4.27
N ARG A 45 -2.27 13.47 -3.12
CA ARG A 45 -1.31 13.91 -2.11
C ARG A 45 0.10 13.48 -2.49
N VAL A 46 1.10 14.26 -2.10
CA VAL A 46 2.51 14.02 -2.41
C VAL A 46 3.26 13.61 -1.16
N VAL A 47 3.87 12.43 -1.20
CA VAL A 47 4.76 11.93 -0.15
C VAL A 47 6.19 11.99 -0.64
N MET A 48 7.07 12.61 0.16
CA MET A 48 8.50 12.67 -0.11
C MET A 48 9.21 11.48 0.53
N ASP A 49 10.02 10.79 -0.26
CA ASP A 49 10.93 9.77 0.23
C ASP A 49 12.23 10.44 0.70
N VAL A 50 12.56 10.29 1.99
CA VAL A 50 13.65 11.03 2.63
C VAL A 50 14.72 10.10 3.18
N VAL A 51 15.99 10.46 2.92
CA VAL A 51 17.16 9.70 3.33
C VAL A 51 17.97 10.53 4.32
N TYR A 52 17.63 10.44 5.59
CA TYR A 52 18.40 11.08 6.66
C TYR A 52 19.32 10.10 7.39
N ASN A 53 19.19 8.81 7.12
CA ASN A 53 19.89 7.75 7.82
C ASN A 53 21.39 7.68 7.46
N HIS A 54 21.80 8.12 6.28
CA HIS A 54 23.19 8.17 5.84
C HIS A 54 23.43 9.30 4.82
N THR A 55 24.67 9.48 4.41
CA THR A 55 25.08 10.37 3.31
C THR A 55 26.01 9.64 2.34
N GLY A 56 26.05 10.07 1.08
CA GLY A 56 26.89 9.47 0.05
C GLY A 56 28.39 9.53 0.36
N ALA A 57 28.87 10.60 1.03
CA ALA A 57 30.23 10.70 1.55
C ALA A 57 30.23 10.60 3.09
N THR A 58 31.31 10.12 3.69
CA THR A 58 31.46 9.99 5.15
C THR A 58 32.44 11.05 5.71
N ALA A 59 33.74 10.77 5.69
CA ALA A 59 34.75 11.66 6.20
C ALA A 59 34.80 13.00 5.44
N ASP A 60 34.54 12.95 4.14
CA ASP A 60 34.51 14.10 3.24
C ASP A 60 33.14 14.73 3.06
N SER A 61 32.10 14.28 3.80
CA SER A 61 30.78 14.90 3.79
C SER A 61 30.82 16.33 4.34
N ASP A 62 29.90 17.17 3.91
CA ASP A 62 29.79 18.55 4.40
C ASP A 62 29.52 18.59 5.91
N PHE A 63 28.69 17.67 6.42
CA PHE A 63 28.47 17.54 7.86
C PHE A 63 29.77 17.30 8.63
N ASN A 64 30.61 16.38 8.15
CA ASN A 64 31.83 16.05 8.86
C ASN A 64 32.94 17.10 8.71
N LYS A 65 32.98 17.82 7.56
CA LYS A 65 33.89 18.96 7.37
C LYS A 65 33.56 20.14 8.28
N ILE A 66 32.25 20.42 8.50
CA ILE A 66 31.79 21.51 9.33
C ILE A 66 31.99 21.20 10.81
N VAL A 67 31.56 20.03 11.28
CA VAL A 67 31.69 19.57 12.67
C VAL A 67 32.20 18.13 12.71
N PRO A 68 33.52 17.91 12.67
CA PRO A 68 34.08 16.55 12.64
C PRO A 68 33.61 15.67 13.79
N GLY A 69 33.15 14.45 13.45
CA GLY A 69 32.74 13.43 14.42
C GLY A 69 31.43 13.71 15.16
N TYR A 70 30.63 14.72 14.76
CA TYR A 70 29.38 15.05 15.44
C TYR A 70 28.15 14.40 14.79
N TYR A 71 27.97 14.52 13.50
CA TYR A 71 26.72 14.14 12.81
C TYR A 71 26.60 12.64 12.50
N TYR A 72 27.70 11.89 12.66
CA TYR A 72 27.71 10.46 12.41
C TYR A 72 27.90 9.67 13.71
N ARG A 73 27.21 8.52 13.81
CA ARG A 73 27.47 7.55 14.88
C ARG A 73 28.83 6.90 14.68
N GLN A 74 29.47 6.64 15.79
CA GLN A 74 30.77 6.02 15.84
C GLN A 74 30.69 4.69 16.61
N THR A 75 31.47 3.74 16.18
CA THR A 75 31.71 2.51 16.92
C THR A 75 32.62 2.76 18.12
N THR A 76 32.70 1.81 19.04
CA THR A 76 33.49 1.93 20.28
C THR A 76 34.99 2.12 20.05
N ASP A 77 35.50 1.73 18.88
CA ASP A 77 36.90 1.92 18.45
C ASP A 77 37.13 3.24 17.69
N GLY A 78 36.06 4.08 17.57
CA GLY A 78 36.13 5.40 16.96
C GLY A 78 35.97 5.40 15.44
N GLY A 79 35.65 4.27 14.83
CA GLY A 79 35.26 4.19 13.42
C GLY A 79 33.82 4.69 13.19
N PHE A 80 33.45 4.91 11.93
CA PHE A 80 32.05 5.23 11.59
C PHE A 80 31.19 3.96 11.67
N SER A 81 30.03 4.05 12.34
CA SER A 81 29.02 3.00 12.30
C SER A 81 28.38 2.91 10.92
N ASN A 82 27.99 1.71 10.50
CA ASN A 82 27.49 1.42 9.15
C ASN A 82 26.18 0.61 9.16
N GLY A 83 25.23 0.99 9.98
CA GLY A 83 23.91 0.35 10.02
C GLY A 83 23.11 0.51 8.73
N SER A 84 23.46 1.49 7.89
CA SER A 84 22.86 1.68 6.57
C SER A 84 23.33 0.67 5.52
N GLY A 85 24.51 0.03 5.71
CA GLY A 85 25.18 -0.73 4.66
C GLY A 85 25.86 0.14 3.60
N CYS A 86 25.72 1.49 3.67
CA CYS A 86 26.24 2.47 2.69
C CYS A 86 27.53 3.17 3.15
N GLY A 87 28.17 2.69 4.21
CA GLY A 87 29.46 3.20 4.71
C GLY A 87 29.40 4.13 5.91
N ASN A 88 28.22 4.62 6.28
CA ASN A 88 28.01 5.46 7.45
C ASN A 88 26.56 5.41 7.94
N GLU A 89 26.30 5.95 9.12
CA GLU A 89 24.96 6.29 9.61
C GLU A 89 24.98 7.60 10.37
N THR A 90 23.93 8.38 10.23
CA THR A 90 23.80 9.66 10.96
C THR A 90 23.36 9.43 12.41
N ALA A 91 23.70 10.38 13.28
CA ALA A 91 23.43 10.33 14.70
C ALA A 91 22.18 11.15 15.06
N SER A 92 20.98 10.64 14.77
CA SER A 92 19.69 11.31 15.04
C SER A 92 19.49 11.60 16.54
N ASP A 93 20.07 10.79 17.41
CA ASP A 93 20.10 10.95 18.87
C ASP A 93 20.89 12.20 19.34
N ARG A 94 21.64 12.84 18.44
CA ARG A 94 22.34 14.10 18.74
C ARG A 94 21.48 15.31 18.40
N SER A 95 21.39 16.26 19.31
CA SER A 95 20.46 17.39 19.27
C SER A 95 20.47 18.19 17.96
N MET A 96 21.65 18.42 17.35
CA MET A 96 21.72 19.19 16.12
C MET A 96 21.38 18.36 14.87
N MET A 97 21.60 17.05 14.87
CA MET A 97 21.11 16.18 13.79
C MET A 97 19.59 16.05 13.85
N ARG A 98 19.03 15.83 15.05
CA ARG A 98 17.58 15.84 15.27
C ARG A 98 16.95 17.14 14.81
N LYS A 99 17.52 18.29 15.24
CA LYS A 99 17.06 19.59 14.80
C LYS A 99 17.10 19.73 13.27
N PHE A 100 18.17 19.27 12.63
CA PHE A 100 18.30 19.30 11.18
C PHE A 100 17.17 18.52 10.48
N MET A 101 16.85 17.32 10.97
CA MET A 101 15.78 16.49 10.42
C MET A 101 14.41 17.15 10.58
N ILE A 102 14.11 17.70 11.79
CA ILE A 102 12.84 18.38 12.06
C ILE A 102 12.71 19.64 11.19
N ASP A 103 13.74 20.48 11.14
CA ASP A 103 13.74 21.69 10.31
C ASP A 103 13.55 21.33 8.81
N SER A 104 14.16 20.24 8.35
CA SER A 104 14.08 19.80 6.97
C SER A 104 12.67 19.34 6.58
N VAL A 105 12.04 18.43 7.34
CA VAL A 105 10.68 17.98 7.03
C VAL A 105 9.67 19.13 7.17
N THR A 106 9.85 20.02 8.14
CA THR A 106 9.05 21.24 8.31
C THR A 106 9.17 22.17 7.09
N TYR A 107 10.37 22.36 6.59
CA TYR A 107 10.64 23.15 5.38
C TYR A 107 9.90 22.56 4.16
N TRP A 108 10.03 21.26 3.91
CA TRP A 108 9.35 20.61 2.80
C TRP A 108 7.83 20.65 2.93
N ALA A 109 7.29 20.46 4.13
CA ALA A 109 5.86 20.54 4.39
C ALA A 109 5.31 21.96 4.17
N THR A 110 6.04 23.00 4.62
CA THR A 110 5.54 24.39 4.55
C THR A 110 5.84 25.09 3.23
N GLU A 111 7.05 24.90 2.68
CA GLU A 111 7.47 25.60 1.46
C GLU A 111 7.02 24.90 0.18
N TYR A 112 6.85 23.58 0.20
CA TYR A 112 6.47 22.79 -0.98
C TYR A 112 5.12 22.10 -0.84
N ASN A 113 4.44 22.27 0.29
CA ASN A 113 3.15 21.61 0.60
C ASN A 113 3.23 20.07 0.45
N ILE A 114 4.28 19.46 0.96
CA ILE A 114 4.41 18.00 0.99
C ILE A 114 3.48 17.43 2.04
N ASP A 115 2.69 16.41 1.67
CA ASP A 115 1.61 15.83 2.48
C ASP A 115 2.04 14.60 3.29
N GLY A 116 3.28 14.19 3.17
CA GLY A 116 3.81 13.05 3.92
C GLY A 116 5.27 12.77 3.66
N PHE A 117 5.85 11.92 4.51
CA PHE A 117 7.26 11.55 4.44
C PHE A 117 7.41 10.04 4.64
N ARG A 118 8.12 9.39 3.71
CA ARG A 118 8.61 8.02 3.84
C ARG A 118 10.07 8.08 4.28
N PHE A 119 10.41 7.47 5.40
CA PHE A 119 11.77 7.44 5.91
C PHE A 119 12.47 6.15 5.48
N ASP A 120 13.48 6.29 4.65
CA ASP A 120 14.40 5.23 4.31
C ASP A 120 15.14 4.74 5.55
N LEU A 121 15.28 3.41 5.73
CA LEU A 121 15.92 2.79 6.90
C LEU A 121 15.59 3.51 8.22
N MET A 122 14.29 3.72 8.48
CA MET A 122 13.79 4.51 9.60
C MET A 122 14.34 4.04 10.95
N ALA A 123 14.62 2.74 11.09
CA ALA A 123 15.17 2.19 12.32
C ALA A 123 16.61 2.63 12.64
N LEU A 124 17.29 3.31 11.75
CA LEU A 124 18.56 4.00 12.06
C LEU A 124 18.36 5.32 12.81
N HIS A 125 17.12 5.79 12.90
CA HIS A 125 16.75 6.92 13.75
C HIS A 125 16.25 6.44 15.11
N ASP A 126 16.47 7.27 16.13
CA ASP A 126 15.93 6.97 17.44
C ASP A 126 14.45 7.33 17.55
N ILE A 127 13.74 6.60 18.43
CA ILE A 127 12.29 6.74 18.66
C ILE A 127 11.92 8.19 19.02
N ASP A 128 12.72 8.85 19.87
CA ASP A 128 12.43 10.21 20.31
C ASP A 128 12.48 11.19 19.13
N THR A 129 13.48 11.05 18.24
CA THR A 129 13.58 11.88 17.03
C THR A 129 12.37 11.66 16.12
N MET A 130 11.93 10.42 15.91
CA MET A 130 10.76 10.13 15.07
C MET A 130 9.48 10.71 15.68
N ASN A 131 9.31 10.64 16.99
CA ASN A 131 8.17 11.24 17.68
C ASN A 131 8.18 12.76 17.63
N GLU A 132 9.36 13.42 17.79
CA GLU A 132 9.48 14.87 17.66
C GLU A 132 9.18 15.33 16.22
N ILE A 133 9.63 14.60 15.19
CA ILE A 133 9.26 14.84 13.77
C ILE A 133 7.75 14.73 13.60
N ARG A 134 7.11 13.64 14.11
CA ARG A 134 5.66 13.46 14.01
C ARG A 134 4.92 14.61 14.70
N GLY A 135 5.39 15.05 15.87
CA GLY A 135 4.83 16.17 16.61
C GLY A 135 4.90 17.46 15.82
N ALA A 136 6.06 17.82 15.28
CA ALA A 136 6.28 19.03 14.48
C ALA A 136 5.40 19.04 13.20
N LEU A 137 5.27 17.93 12.52
CA LEU A 137 4.38 17.79 11.34
C LEU A 137 2.91 17.92 11.73
N THR A 138 2.50 17.37 12.88
CA THR A 138 1.11 17.47 13.39
C THR A 138 0.72 18.91 13.70
N GLU A 139 1.66 19.75 14.17
CA GLU A 139 1.42 21.17 14.41
C GLU A 139 1.19 21.96 13.11
N ILE A 140 1.76 21.52 11.98
CA ILE A 140 1.52 22.12 10.67
C ILE A 140 0.17 21.67 10.11
N ASP A 141 -0.02 20.36 9.99
CA ASP A 141 -1.27 19.72 9.56
C ASP A 141 -1.32 18.28 10.11
N PRO A 142 -2.30 17.94 10.97
CA PRO A 142 -2.41 16.60 11.55
C PRO A 142 -2.64 15.49 10.50
N THR A 143 -3.00 15.85 9.29
CA THR A 143 -3.22 14.89 8.19
C THR A 143 -1.94 14.54 7.41
N ILE A 144 -0.81 15.22 7.66
CA ILE A 144 0.49 14.84 7.08
C ILE A 144 0.84 13.43 7.55
N ILE A 145 1.09 12.54 6.61
CA ILE A 145 1.41 11.14 6.93
C ILE A 145 2.91 10.94 7.15
N THR A 146 3.25 10.06 8.07
CA THR A 146 4.65 9.71 8.40
C THR A 146 4.76 8.20 8.46
N TYR A 147 5.66 7.62 7.69
CA TYR A 147 5.92 6.18 7.71
C TYR A 147 7.33 5.88 7.21
N GLY A 148 7.79 4.65 7.37
CA GLY A 148 9.11 4.28 6.89
C GLY A 148 9.44 2.80 7.08
N GLU A 149 10.70 2.49 6.89
CA GLU A 149 11.24 1.14 7.06
C GLU A 149 11.64 0.90 8.51
N GLY A 150 10.87 0.09 9.22
CA GLY A 150 11.11 -0.25 10.63
C GLY A 150 12.22 -1.30 10.83
N TRP A 151 13.28 -1.26 10.00
CA TRP A 151 14.47 -2.12 10.03
C TRP A 151 15.73 -1.34 9.68
N ASP A 152 16.90 -1.93 9.91
CA ASP A 152 18.22 -1.49 9.44
C ASP A 152 18.75 -2.44 8.35
N ALA A 153 19.83 -2.04 7.67
CA ALA A 153 20.50 -2.86 6.66
C ALA A 153 21.74 -3.61 7.18
N GLY A 154 22.13 -3.34 8.42
CA GLY A 154 23.30 -3.93 9.07
C GLY A 154 23.34 -3.66 10.56
N GLY A 155 24.48 -3.84 11.19
CA GLY A 155 24.64 -3.55 12.62
C GLY A 155 24.79 -2.04 12.88
N SER A 156 23.82 -1.42 13.51
CA SER A 156 23.90 -0.03 13.98
C SER A 156 24.59 0.09 15.33
N ALA A 157 25.27 1.21 15.58
CA ALA A 157 25.75 1.58 16.93
C ALA A 157 24.64 2.15 17.81
N LEU A 158 23.46 2.46 17.29
CA LEU A 158 22.29 2.79 18.07
C LEU A 158 21.80 1.54 18.82
N LYS A 159 21.46 1.69 20.09
CA LYS A 159 20.91 0.56 20.83
C LYS A 159 19.57 0.13 20.23
N PRO A 160 19.33 -1.17 20.00
CA PRO A 160 18.07 -1.66 19.45
C PRO A 160 16.83 -1.14 20.19
N THR A 161 16.90 -0.98 21.52
CA THR A 161 15.78 -0.47 22.33
C THR A 161 15.50 1.02 22.18
N GLU A 162 16.39 1.77 21.52
CA GLU A 162 16.24 3.19 21.22
C GLU A 162 15.89 3.41 19.76
N ALA A 163 16.08 2.40 18.91
CA ALA A 163 15.88 2.44 17.47
C ALA A 163 14.39 2.38 17.08
N ALA A 164 14.01 3.09 16.02
CA ALA A 164 12.64 3.10 15.49
C ALA A 164 12.31 1.81 14.72
N LEU A 165 12.57 0.66 15.36
CA LEU A 165 12.22 -0.67 14.85
C LEU A 165 10.71 -0.91 14.94
N LYS A 166 10.15 -1.67 13.99
CA LYS A 166 8.72 -1.98 13.94
C LYS A 166 8.19 -2.66 15.22
N ILE A 167 9.03 -3.43 15.90
CA ILE A 167 8.66 -4.06 17.18
C ILE A 167 8.37 -3.04 18.30
N TYR A 168 8.77 -1.79 18.12
CA TYR A 168 8.49 -0.68 19.03
C TYR A 168 7.45 0.30 18.49
N ALA A 169 6.63 -0.09 17.51
CA ALA A 169 5.59 0.75 16.93
C ALA A 169 4.63 1.34 17.96
N SER A 170 4.36 0.60 19.05
CA SER A 170 3.56 1.10 20.18
C SER A 170 4.12 2.36 20.86
N GLN A 171 5.43 2.64 20.71
CA GLN A 171 6.08 3.84 21.23
C GLN A 171 6.07 4.99 20.20
N MET A 172 5.57 4.76 18.98
CA MET A 172 5.55 5.71 17.87
C MET A 172 4.13 5.86 17.28
N PRO A 173 3.18 6.40 18.07
CA PRO A 173 1.80 6.54 17.60
C PRO A 173 1.72 7.47 16.38
N GLY A 174 0.89 7.08 15.40
CA GLY A 174 0.70 7.84 14.16
C GLY A 174 1.88 7.76 13.17
N ILE A 175 2.82 6.83 13.37
CA ILE A 175 3.91 6.52 12.43
C ILE A 175 3.68 5.11 11.88
N GLY A 176 3.55 5.01 10.56
CA GLY A 176 3.38 3.75 9.84
C GLY A 176 4.72 3.08 9.53
N MET A 177 4.70 1.75 9.37
CA MET A 177 5.87 0.96 9.03
C MET A 177 5.54 -0.06 7.96
N PHE A 178 6.47 -0.28 7.03
CA PHE A 178 6.32 -1.31 6.02
C PHE A 178 6.21 -2.70 6.67
N SER A 179 5.18 -3.44 6.26
CA SER A 179 4.95 -4.81 6.69
C SER A 179 5.65 -5.78 5.73
N ASP A 180 6.90 -6.10 6.02
CA ASP A 180 7.63 -7.17 5.34
C ASP A 180 7.04 -8.55 5.66
N ASP A 181 6.28 -8.66 6.74
CA ASP A 181 5.58 -9.87 7.14
C ASP A 181 4.56 -10.33 6.09
N ILE A 182 3.67 -9.41 5.66
CA ILE A 182 2.69 -9.72 4.62
C ILE A 182 3.36 -9.85 3.25
N ARG A 183 4.39 -9.03 2.95
CA ARG A 183 5.16 -9.12 1.71
C ARG A 183 5.74 -10.50 1.52
N ASP A 184 6.51 -10.97 2.50
CA ASP A 184 7.18 -12.26 2.44
C ASP A 184 6.20 -13.42 2.64
N GLY A 185 5.13 -13.20 3.40
CA GLY A 185 4.01 -14.14 3.49
C GLY A 185 3.36 -14.43 2.15
N ILE A 186 3.13 -13.40 1.33
CA ILE A 186 2.47 -13.53 0.02
C ILE A 186 3.42 -14.09 -1.04
N LYS A 187 4.61 -13.47 -1.25
CA LYS A 187 5.48 -13.79 -2.41
C LYS A 187 6.75 -14.56 -2.07
N GLY A 188 7.04 -14.81 -0.79
CA GLY A 188 8.28 -15.42 -0.31
C GLY A 188 9.39 -14.41 -0.05
N SER A 189 10.50 -14.90 0.51
CA SER A 189 11.65 -14.10 0.92
C SER A 189 12.20 -13.25 -0.22
N VAL A 190 12.50 -11.99 0.07
CA VAL A 190 13.18 -11.09 -0.88
C VAL A 190 14.67 -11.35 -0.99
N PHE A 191 15.26 -12.07 -0.01
CA PHE A 191 16.68 -12.43 0.02
C PHE A 191 16.99 -13.72 -0.75
N ASN A 192 15.96 -14.46 -1.14
CA ASN A 192 16.07 -15.65 -2.00
C ASN A 192 15.02 -15.58 -3.10
N ALA A 193 15.43 -15.31 -4.33
CA ALA A 193 14.50 -15.14 -5.45
C ALA A 193 13.65 -16.38 -5.74
N GLU A 194 14.17 -17.59 -5.46
CA GLU A 194 13.49 -18.86 -5.73
C GLU A 194 12.60 -19.34 -4.58
N GLU A 195 12.66 -18.72 -3.39
CA GLU A 195 11.85 -19.10 -2.24
C GLU A 195 10.39 -18.65 -2.41
N PRO A 196 9.39 -19.59 -2.44
CA PRO A 196 8.00 -19.23 -2.65
C PRO A 196 7.34 -18.65 -1.39
N GLY A 197 6.27 -17.88 -1.60
CA GLY A 197 5.30 -17.49 -0.60
C GLY A 197 3.95 -18.17 -0.82
N PHE A 198 2.92 -17.66 -0.16
CA PHE A 198 1.58 -18.26 -0.19
C PHE A 198 1.02 -18.38 -1.60
N VAL A 199 1.07 -17.32 -2.42
CA VAL A 199 0.44 -17.31 -3.76
C VAL A 199 1.18 -18.15 -4.79
N ASN A 200 2.44 -18.51 -4.55
CA ASN A 200 3.31 -19.22 -5.49
C ASN A 200 3.89 -20.52 -4.92
N GLY A 201 3.14 -21.18 -4.00
CA GLY A 201 3.37 -22.57 -3.63
C GLY A 201 3.72 -22.87 -2.17
N GLN A 202 3.99 -21.87 -1.32
CA GLN A 202 4.26 -22.09 0.11
C GLN A 202 2.98 -21.94 0.94
N PHE A 203 2.06 -22.87 0.79
CA PHE A 203 0.73 -22.82 1.38
C PHE A 203 0.71 -22.76 2.91
N THR A 204 1.80 -23.20 3.58
CA THR A 204 1.94 -23.10 5.04
C THR A 204 2.19 -21.70 5.55
N PHE A 205 2.27 -20.69 4.66
CA PHE A 205 2.36 -19.28 5.02
C PHE A 205 0.98 -18.60 5.22
N ASP A 206 -0.10 -19.41 5.28
CA ASP A 206 -1.45 -18.95 5.57
C ASP A 206 -1.53 -18.05 6.81
N GLU A 207 -0.87 -18.42 7.93
CA GLU A 207 -0.87 -17.59 9.15
C GLU A 207 -0.15 -16.25 8.97
N ARG A 208 0.90 -16.19 8.14
CA ARG A 208 1.56 -14.92 7.79
C ARG A 208 0.63 -14.00 6.99
N VAL A 209 -0.12 -14.59 6.06
CA VAL A 209 -1.12 -13.86 5.27
C VAL A 209 -2.26 -13.37 6.17
N LYS A 210 -2.79 -14.21 7.07
CA LYS A 210 -3.80 -13.81 8.06
C LYS A 210 -3.31 -12.66 8.94
N PHE A 211 -2.07 -12.74 9.40
CA PHE A 211 -1.45 -11.67 10.20
C PHE A 211 -1.39 -10.34 9.45
N GLY A 212 -1.03 -10.37 8.17
CA GLY A 212 -1.06 -9.18 7.31
C GLY A 212 -2.48 -8.68 7.05
N ILE A 213 -3.48 -9.59 6.89
CA ILE A 213 -4.89 -9.23 6.68
C ILE A 213 -5.45 -8.42 7.84
N VAL A 214 -5.07 -8.70 9.07
CA VAL A 214 -5.48 -7.91 10.26
C VAL A 214 -4.62 -6.67 10.49
N GLY A 215 -3.73 -6.31 9.54
CA GLY A 215 -2.88 -5.12 9.65
C GLY A 215 -1.83 -5.22 10.76
N ALA A 216 -1.28 -6.41 11.00
CA ALA A 216 -0.27 -6.70 12.01
C ALA A 216 -0.71 -6.40 13.47
N THR A 217 -2.01 -6.25 13.70
CA THR A 217 -2.61 -6.11 15.03
C THR A 217 -2.84 -7.48 15.68
N GLU A 218 -3.09 -7.50 16.98
CA GLU A 218 -3.43 -8.73 17.69
C GLU A 218 -4.80 -9.25 17.22
N HIS A 219 -4.89 -10.58 16.98
CA HIS A 219 -6.14 -11.24 16.64
C HIS A 219 -6.17 -12.66 17.20
N SER A 220 -7.29 -13.05 17.84
CA SER A 220 -7.41 -14.30 18.59
C SER A 220 -7.33 -15.59 17.75
N GLN A 221 -7.60 -15.50 16.44
CA GLN A 221 -7.57 -16.64 15.51
C GLN A 221 -6.22 -16.80 14.77
N ILE A 222 -5.16 -16.10 15.20
CA ILE A 222 -3.83 -16.23 14.58
C ILE A 222 -2.92 -17.07 15.46
N ASP A 223 -2.32 -18.11 14.90
CA ASP A 223 -1.25 -18.87 15.53
C ASP A 223 0.10 -18.15 15.30
N TYR A 224 0.48 -17.32 16.26
CA TYR A 224 1.73 -16.54 16.19
C TYR A 224 2.99 -17.41 16.18
N ASN A 225 2.93 -18.71 16.57
CA ASN A 225 4.07 -19.61 16.42
C ASN A 225 4.39 -19.94 14.94
N ARG A 226 3.42 -19.72 14.05
CA ARG A 226 3.56 -19.92 12.59
C ARG A 226 3.82 -18.62 11.85
N VAL A 227 3.76 -17.49 12.54
CA VAL A 227 4.10 -16.17 11.98
C VAL A 227 5.57 -15.92 12.26
N ALA A 228 6.45 -16.29 11.31
CA ALA A 228 7.86 -15.92 11.38
C ALA A 228 8.01 -14.45 10.98
N LEU A 229 8.37 -13.61 11.94
CA LEU A 229 8.50 -12.17 11.72
C LEU A 229 9.95 -11.82 11.40
N ALA A 230 10.19 -11.05 10.35
CA ALA A 230 11.49 -10.46 10.09
C ALA A 230 11.87 -9.49 11.22
N GLY A 231 13.15 -9.44 11.59
CA GLY A 231 13.62 -8.58 12.68
C GLY A 231 13.39 -9.15 14.09
N GLY A 232 13.01 -10.44 14.22
CA GLY A 232 12.95 -11.14 15.52
C GLY A 232 11.73 -10.82 16.38
N ALA A 233 10.71 -10.17 15.85
CA ALA A 233 9.43 -10.03 16.53
C ALA A 233 8.71 -11.39 16.59
N SER A 234 8.01 -11.67 17.67
CA SER A 234 7.28 -12.92 17.90
C SER A 234 5.78 -12.70 18.16
N GLY A 235 5.20 -11.67 17.57
CA GLY A 235 3.80 -11.34 17.80
C GLY A 235 3.37 -10.05 17.12
N PRO A 236 2.17 -9.58 17.42
CA PRO A 236 1.63 -8.35 16.85
C PRO A 236 2.51 -7.15 17.23
N TRP A 237 2.81 -6.30 16.26
CA TRP A 237 3.62 -5.11 16.48
C TRP A 237 2.84 -3.81 16.30
N ALA A 238 1.77 -3.81 15.51
CA ALA A 238 0.92 -2.65 15.33
C ALA A 238 -0.13 -2.55 16.46
N THR A 239 -0.36 -1.35 16.99
CA THR A 239 -1.44 -1.06 17.95
C THR A 239 -2.74 -0.69 17.26
N GLU A 240 -2.65 -0.28 16.00
CA GLU A 240 -3.75 -0.03 15.09
C GLU A 240 -3.33 -0.39 13.67
N ALA A 241 -4.25 -0.84 12.85
CA ALA A 241 -3.94 -1.29 11.49
C ALA A 241 -3.38 -0.17 10.60
N ALA A 242 -3.67 1.09 10.89
CA ALA A 242 -3.11 2.25 10.18
C ALA A 242 -1.58 2.35 10.29
N GLN A 243 -0.95 1.69 11.27
CA GLN A 243 0.51 1.60 11.36
C GLN A 243 1.12 0.60 10.38
N SER A 244 0.32 -0.32 9.81
CA SER A 244 0.80 -1.34 8.87
C SER A 244 0.67 -0.86 7.43
N ILE A 245 1.82 -0.63 6.76
CA ILE A 245 1.89 -0.35 5.33
C ILE A 245 2.04 -1.67 4.59
N ASN A 246 0.94 -2.17 4.06
CA ASN A 246 0.86 -3.47 3.40
C ASN A 246 1.29 -3.38 1.94
N TYR A 247 2.21 -4.22 1.52
CA TYR A 247 2.71 -4.23 0.15
C TYR A 247 3.22 -5.61 -0.26
N VAL A 248 3.40 -5.81 -1.56
CA VAL A 248 3.98 -7.04 -2.11
C VAL A 248 5.09 -6.76 -3.11
N SER A 249 5.19 -5.52 -3.58
CA SER A 249 6.24 -5.07 -4.52
C SER A 249 6.66 -3.63 -4.19
N ALA A 250 7.95 -3.35 -4.34
CA ALA A 250 8.55 -2.02 -4.18
C ALA A 250 9.70 -1.85 -5.18
N HIS A 251 10.41 -0.71 -5.12
CA HIS A 251 11.59 -0.48 -5.95
C HIS A 251 12.76 -1.40 -5.57
N ASP A 252 12.87 -1.74 -4.28
CA ASP A 252 13.84 -2.71 -3.77
C ASP A 252 13.47 -4.15 -4.14
N ASN A 253 14.49 -4.97 -4.34
CA ASN A 253 14.40 -6.39 -4.65
C ASN A 253 13.67 -6.66 -5.98
N ASN A 254 13.32 -7.92 -6.25
CA ASN A 254 12.55 -8.28 -7.43
C ASN A 254 11.16 -7.64 -7.40
N THR A 255 10.69 -7.15 -8.55
CA THR A 255 9.27 -6.82 -8.70
C THR A 255 8.42 -8.06 -8.40
N LEU A 256 7.10 -7.89 -8.20
CA LEU A 256 6.24 -9.05 -7.99
C LEU A 256 6.31 -10.01 -9.19
N TYR A 257 6.24 -9.48 -10.42
CA TYR A 257 6.33 -10.26 -11.64
C TYR A 257 7.65 -11.04 -11.73
N ASP A 258 8.79 -10.37 -11.53
CA ASP A 258 10.11 -11.00 -11.58
C ASP A 258 10.26 -12.09 -10.51
N LYS A 259 9.70 -11.88 -9.32
CA LYS A 259 9.68 -12.86 -8.23
C LYS A 259 8.87 -14.10 -8.60
N LEU A 260 7.70 -13.92 -9.21
CA LEU A 260 6.85 -15.03 -9.64
C LEU A 260 7.54 -15.87 -10.74
N ILE A 261 8.15 -15.22 -11.72
CA ILE A 261 8.93 -15.91 -12.76
C ILE A 261 10.15 -16.65 -12.18
N ALA A 262 10.89 -16.03 -11.25
CA ALA A 262 12.05 -16.68 -10.62
C ALA A 262 11.66 -17.91 -9.79
N THR A 263 10.49 -17.86 -9.14
CA THR A 263 9.99 -18.96 -8.30
C THR A 263 9.37 -20.08 -9.14
N LEU A 264 8.71 -19.75 -10.25
CA LEU A 264 7.93 -20.66 -11.10
C LEU A 264 8.33 -20.47 -12.57
N PRO A 265 9.57 -20.85 -12.97
CA PRO A 265 10.09 -20.56 -14.31
C PRO A 265 9.37 -21.34 -15.43
N ASP A 266 8.64 -22.42 -15.11
CA ASP A 266 7.91 -23.24 -16.05
C ASP A 266 6.39 -22.91 -16.08
N ALA A 267 5.91 -21.95 -15.26
CA ALA A 267 4.50 -21.54 -15.27
C ALA A 267 4.16 -20.79 -16.55
N ASP A 268 2.96 -21.00 -17.04
CA ASP A 268 2.45 -20.21 -18.17
C ASP A 268 2.09 -18.77 -17.76
N GLU A 269 1.99 -17.89 -18.76
CA GLU A 269 1.73 -16.47 -18.54
C GLU A 269 0.38 -16.24 -17.84
N GLU A 270 -0.63 -17.03 -18.12
CA GLU A 270 -1.97 -16.88 -17.51
C GLU A 270 -1.92 -17.20 -16.01
N THR A 271 -1.23 -18.26 -15.62
CA THR A 271 -1.00 -18.60 -14.22
C THR A 271 -0.27 -17.48 -13.49
N ILE A 272 0.77 -16.90 -14.09
CA ILE A 272 1.49 -15.76 -13.50
C ILE A 272 0.58 -14.54 -13.36
N LYS A 273 -0.28 -14.23 -14.33
CA LYS A 273 -1.27 -13.14 -14.25
C LYS A 273 -2.29 -13.37 -13.14
N LEU A 274 -2.78 -14.59 -12.96
CA LEU A 274 -3.69 -14.91 -11.86
C LEU A 274 -3.02 -14.72 -10.51
N MET A 275 -1.79 -15.19 -10.32
CA MET A 275 -1.02 -14.97 -9.09
C MET A 275 -0.73 -13.50 -8.83
N GLN A 276 -0.41 -12.73 -9.88
CA GLN A 276 -0.21 -11.28 -9.81
C GLN A 276 -1.47 -10.56 -9.31
N LYS A 277 -2.64 -10.91 -9.87
CA LYS A 277 -3.95 -10.39 -9.45
C LYS A 277 -4.24 -10.77 -7.99
N GLN A 278 -4.04 -12.05 -7.64
CA GLN A 278 -4.31 -12.57 -6.29
C GLN A 278 -3.43 -11.89 -5.22
N ALA A 279 -2.14 -11.74 -5.47
CA ALA A 279 -1.22 -11.11 -4.51
C ALA A 279 -1.67 -9.71 -4.09
N ASN A 280 -2.14 -8.90 -5.04
CA ASN A 280 -2.63 -7.56 -4.73
C ASN A 280 -4.11 -7.53 -4.33
N ALA A 281 -4.90 -8.56 -4.63
CA ALA A 281 -6.22 -8.74 -4.03
C ALA A 281 -6.09 -8.94 -2.52
N ILE A 282 -5.11 -9.72 -2.05
CA ILE A 282 -4.81 -9.87 -0.62
C ILE A 282 -4.47 -8.50 -0.01
N ILE A 283 -3.58 -7.72 -0.63
CA ILE A 283 -3.19 -6.38 -0.14
C ILE A 283 -4.40 -5.42 -0.08
N LEU A 284 -5.24 -5.41 -1.12
CA LEU A 284 -6.35 -4.45 -1.23
C LEU A 284 -7.59 -4.84 -0.43
N THR A 285 -7.70 -6.10 0.03
CA THR A 285 -8.77 -6.57 0.92
C THR A 285 -8.33 -6.66 2.38
N ALA A 286 -7.03 -6.54 2.68
CA ALA A 286 -6.50 -6.51 4.05
C ALA A 286 -6.82 -5.19 4.77
N GLN A 287 -6.86 -5.23 6.10
CA GLN A 287 -6.81 -4.03 6.94
C GLN A 287 -5.42 -3.38 6.84
N GLY A 288 -5.29 -2.11 7.26
CA GLY A 288 -4.04 -1.36 7.10
C GLY A 288 -4.00 -0.50 5.84
N VAL A 289 -2.84 0.05 5.53
CA VAL A 289 -2.63 0.99 4.43
C VAL A 289 -2.01 0.26 3.24
N PRO A 290 -2.69 0.12 2.10
CA PRO A 290 -2.12 -0.54 0.94
C PRO A 290 -1.09 0.36 0.25
N PHE A 291 0.03 -0.23 -0.15
CA PHE A 291 1.06 0.39 -0.96
C PHE A 291 1.24 -0.40 -2.25
N LEU A 292 1.17 0.28 -3.40
CA LEU A 292 1.33 -0.31 -4.72
C LEU A 292 2.60 0.24 -5.39
N HIS A 293 3.48 -0.65 -5.83
CA HIS A 293 4.65 -0.27 -6.64
C HIS A 293 4.19 0.24 -8.01
N ALA A 294 4.67 1.41 -8.45
CA ALA A 294 4.30 1.97 -9.75
C ALA A 294 4.59 0.97 -10.90
N GLY A 295 3.55 0.61 -11.65
CA GLY A 295 3.61 -0.37 -12.74
C GLY A 295 3.27 -1.82 -12.33
N VAL A 296 3.06 -2.09 -11.03
CA VAL A 296 2.66 -3.45 -10.58
C VAL A 296 1.32 -3.87 -11.18
N GLU A 297 0.44 -2.91 -11.46
CA GLU A 297 -0.87 -3.11 -12.09
C GLU A 297 -0.80 -3.46 -13.58
N MET A 298 0.38 -3.44 -14.17
CA MET A 298 0.60 -3.77 -15.58
C MET A 298 1.80 -4.72 -15.79
N MET A 299 2.10 -5.54 -14.78
CA MET A 299 3.12 -6.59 -14.83
C MET A 299 4.56 -6.06 -14.98
N ARG A 300 4.89 -4.94 -14.31
CA ARG A 300 6.22 -4.33 -14.40
C ARG A 300 7.32 -5.34 -14.08
N THR A 301 8.28 -5.43 -14.99
CA THR A 301 9.54 -6.15 -14.81
C THR A 301 10.73 -5.19 -14.72
N LYS A 302 11.79 -5.65 -14.08
CA LYS A 302 13.15 -5.10 -14.13
C LYS A 302 14.12 -6.13 -14.68
N ASP A 303 13.61 -7.06 -15.52
CA ASP A 303 14.40 -8.15 -16.12
C ASP A 303 15.12 -9.03 -15.07
N GLY A 304 14.50 -9.19 -13.89
CA GLY A 304 15.06 -9.95 -12.77
C GLY A 304 16.12 -9.22 -11.95
N ASP A 305 16.44 -7.96 -12.27
CA ASP A 305 17.39 -7.17 -11.48
C ASP A 305 16.77 -6.78 -10.14
N HIS A 306 17.29 -7.39 -9.08
CA HIS A 306 16.82 -7.17 -7.70
C HIS A 306 17.44 -5.93 -7.04
N ASN A 307 18.46 -5.31 -7.64
CA ASN A 307 19.16 -4.15 -7.07
C ASN A 307 19.51 -3.12 -8.15
N SER A 308 18.48 -2.63 -8.83
CA SER A 308 18.58 -1.78 -10.01
C SER A 308 18.85 -0.29 -9.70
N TYR A 309 19.35 0.05 -8.50
CA TYR A 309 19.47 1.44 -8.02
C TYR A 309 20.29 2.36 -8.94
N ASN A 310 21.28 1.80 -9.67
CA ASN A 310 22.14 2.49 -10.64
C ASN A 310 22.20 1.79 -11.98
N ALA A 311 21.25 0.88 -12.26
CA ALA A 311 21.13 0.21 -13.55
C ALA A 311 20.70 1.20 -14.65
N SER A 312 20.66 0.74 -15.90
CA SER A 312 20.30 1.59 -17.04
C SER A 312 18.84 2.01 -17.04
N ASP A 313 18.52 2.99 -17.87
CA ASP A 313 17.16 3.46 -18.06
C ASP A 313 16.24 2.35 -18.60
N GLU A 314 16.78 1.43 -19.41
CA GLU A 314 16.03 0.29 -19.96
C GLU A 314 15.47 -0.60 -18.86
N VAL A 315 16.23 -0.82 -17.78
CA VAL A 315 15.81 -1.63 -16.61
C VAL A 315 14.83 -0.86 -15.73
N ASN A 316 15.08 0.43 -15.52
CA ASN A 316 14.33 1.22 -14.52
C ASN A 316 13.10 1.94 -15.07
N GLN A 317 13.02 2.19 -16.38
CA GLN A 317 11.87 2.85 -17.00
C GLN A 317 10.57 2.09 -16.78
N ILE A 318 9.45 2.83 -16.79
CA ILE A 318 8.12 2.23 -16.87
C ILE A 318 7.71 2.19 -18.33
N ASN A 319 7.61 1.00 -18.91
CA ASN A 319 7.09 0.83 -20.26
C ASN A 319 5.56 0.90 -20.23
N TRP A 320 5.02 2.04 -20.61
CA TRP A 320 3.57 2.28 -20.62
C TRP A 320 2.77 1.40 -21.60
N ASN A 321 3.44 0.72 -22.55
CA ASN A 321 2.78 -0.24 -23.44
C ASN A 321 2.31 -1.48 -22.68
N TRP A 322 2.97 -1.86 -21.58
CA TRP A 322 2.53 -2.96 -20.72
C TRP A 322 1.08 -2.80 -20.23
N LYS A 323 0.62 -1.56 -20.08
CA LYS A 323 -0.79 -1.30 -19.73
C LYS A 323 -1.76 -1.81 -20.80
N ASN A 324 -1.41 -1.69 -22.07
CA ASN A 324 -2.25 -2.18 -23.18
C ASN A 324 -2.13 -3.70 -23.34
N GLU A 325 -0.94 -4.24 -23.12
CA GLU A 325 -0.65 -5.67 -23.22
C GLU A 325 -1.31 -6.45 -22.07
N ASN A 326 -1.39 -5.86 -20.85
CA ASN A 326 -1.97 -6.45 -19.66
C ASN A 326 -3.20 -5.66 -19.18
N GLN A 327 -4.09 -5.31 -20.11
CA GLN A 327 -5.27 -4.49 -19.81
C GLN A 327 -6.22 -5.17 -18.82
N ASP A 328 -6.29 -6.49 -18.82
CA ASP A 328 -7.06 -7.31 -17.89
C ASP A 328 -6.54 -7.16 -16.46
N VAL A 329 -5.22 -7.25 -16.24
CA VAL A 329 -4.58 -7.04 -14.95
C VAL A 329 -4.81 -5.60 -14.47
N TYR A 330 -4.58 -4.62 -15.34
CA TYR A 330 -4.84 -3.21 -15.03
C TYR A 330 -6.28 -2.94 -14.59
N ASN A 331 -7.26 -3.49 -15.32
CA ASN A 331 -8.68 -3.33 -15.00
C ASN A 331 -9.03 -4.02 -13.67
N TYR A 332 -8.42 -5.17 -13.39
CA TYR A 332 -8.62 -5.88 -12.13
C TYR A 332 -8.16 -5.05 -10.92
N TYR A 333 -6.96 -4.45 -10.99
CA TYR A 333 -6.47 -3.55 -9.94
C TYR A 333 -7.36 -2.31 -9.76
N LYS A 334 -7.77 -1.71 -10.88
CA LYS A 334 -8.72 -0.58 -10.85
C LYS A 334 -10.02 -0.96 -10.14
N GLY A 335 -10.52 -2.16 -10.40
CA GLY A 335 -11.72 -2.69 -9.75
C GLY A 335 -11.54 -2.91 -8.26
N LEU A 336 -10.42 -3.53 -7.84
CA LEU A 336 -10.10 -3.73 -6.41
C LEU A 336 -9.96 -2.39 -5.65
N ILE A 337 -9.34 -1.38 -6.27
CA ILE A 337 -9.24 -0.04 -5.68
C ILE A 337 -10.63 0.58 -5.52
N SER A 338 -11.50 0.41 -6.53
CA SER A 338 -12.88 0.91 -6.47
C SER A 338 -13.67 0.21 -5.35
N LEU A 339 -13.54 -1.11 -5.24
CA LEU A 339 -14.13 -1.93 -4.19
C LEU A 339 -13.70 -1.42 -2.79
N ARG A 340 -12.38 -1.32 -2.54
CA ARG A 340 -11.85 -0.86 -1.27
C ARG A 340 -12.31 0.55 -0.91
N ARG A 341 -12.47 1.43 -1.89
CA ARG A 341 -12.97 2.80 -1.68
C ARG A 341 -14.45 2.82 -1.34
N ALA A 342 -15.25 1.99 -1.96
CA ALA A 342 -16.70 1.89 -1.74
C ALA A 342 -17.02 1.24 -0.38
N HIS A 343 -16.22 0.25 0.05
CA HIS A 343 -16.49 -0.53 1.25
C HIS A 343 -15.54 -0.20 2.39
N PRO A 344 -15.99 0.61 3.38
CA PRO A 344 -15.19 0.98 4.54
C PRO A 344 -14.82 -0.21 5.46
N ALA A 345 -15.51 -1.34 5.38
CA ALA A 345 -15.17 -2.58 6.08
C ALA A 345 -13.72 -3.04 5.84
N PHE A 346 -13.14 -2.75 4.67
CA PHE A 346 -11.73 -3.03 4.37
C PHE A 346 -10.75 -2.03 5.02
N ARG A 347 -11.22 -1.05 5.78
CA ARG A 347 -10.41 0.06 6.30
C ARG A 347 -10.67 0.32 7.79
N MET A 348 -10.94 -0.73 8.57
CA MET A 348 -10.94 -0.66 10.03
C MET A 348 -9.52 -0.35 10.50
N SER A 349 -9.37 0.59 11.44
CA SER A 349 -8.06 0.95 12.02
C SER A 349 -7.89 0.38 13.42
N ALA A 350 -8.90 0.49 14.26
CA ALA A 350 -8.81 0.05 15.65
C ALA A 350 -8.75 -1.48 15.74
N GLN A 351 -7.82 -1.99 16.55
CA GLN A 351 -7.67 -3.43 16.81
C GLN A 351 -8.98 -4.05 17.31
N GLU A 352 -9.71 -3.36 18.20
CA GLU A 352 -10.98 -3.84 18.75
C GLU A 352 -12.04 -4.02 17.68
N ASP A 353 -12.13 -3.09 16.70
CA ASP A 353 -13.08 -3.20 15.60
C ASP A 353 -12.74 -4.39 14.71
N ILE A 354 -11.45 -4.63 14.45
CA ILE A 354 -10.99 -5.78 13.66
C ILE A 354 -11.32 -7.08 14.39
N GLN A 355 -11.03 -7.19 15.67
CA GLN A 355 -11.33 -8.39 16.46
C GLN A 355 -12.81 -8.70 16.56
N ASN A 356 -13.68 -7.67 16.56
CA ASN A 356 -15.12 -7.83 16.70
C ASN A 356 -15.85 -8.09 15.37
N ASN A 357 -15.25 -7.71 14.25
CA ASN A 357 -15.94 -7.70 12.96
C ASN A 357 -15.22 -8.47 11.84
N LEU A 358 -14.00 -9.00 12.09
CA LEU A 358 -13.29 -9.85 11.17
C LEU A 358 -13.16 -11.25 11.77
N THR A 359 -13.65 -12.27 11.08
CA THR A 359 -13.57 -13.66 11.53
C THR A 359 -12.95 -14.51 10.42
N PHE A 360 -11.85 -15.20 10.70
CA PHE A 360 -11.29 -16.19 9.77
C PHE A 360 -12.15 -17.44 9.79
N MET A 361 -12.42 -17.97 8.60
CA MET A 361 -13.23 -19.17 8.43
C MET A 361 -12.42 -20.41 8.84
N GLU A 362 -13.09 -21.33 9.54
CA GLU A 362 -12.54 -22.62 9.97
C GLU A 362 -12.76 -23.70 8.91
N ASP A 363 -12.11 -24.86 9.06
CA ASP A 363 -12.22 -26.02 8.15
C ASP A 363 -11.92 -25.70 6.67
N ILE A 364 -10.99 -24.77 6.45
CA ILE A 364 -10.56 -24.32 5.12
C ILE A 364 -9.40 -25.20 4.61
N PRO A 365 -9.40 -25.63 3.32
CA PRO A 365 -8.31 -26.40 2.74
C PRO A 365 -6.95 -25.68 2.83
N LEU A 366 -5.87 -26.44 2.99
CA LEU A 366 -4.51 -25.88 2.93
C LEU A 366 -4.30 -25.17 1.58
N GLY A 367 -3.73 -23.98 1.62
CA GLY A 367 -3.55 -23.12 0.44
C GLY A 367 -4.75 -22.21 0.15
N VAL A 368 -5.74 -22.21 1.04
CA VAL A 368 -6.84 -21.25 1.02
C VAL A 368 -6.77 -20.39 2.30
N VAL A 369 -7.01 -19.09 2.17
CA VAL A 369 -7.30 -18.19 3.28
C VAL A 369 -8.65 -17.55 3.04
N ALA A 370 -9.55 -17.65 4.00
CA ALA A 370 -10.87 -17.06 3.91
C ALA A 370 -11.27 -16.36 5.21
N PHE A 371 -11.95 -15.24 5.08
CA PHE A 371 -12.45 -14.48 6.23
C PHE A 371 -13.74 -13.75 5.89
N ASN A 372 -14.50 -13.43 6.93
CA ASN A 372 -15.73 -12.66 6.85
C ASN A 372 -15.60 -11.35 7.62
N LEU A 373 -16.13 -10.27 7.04
CA LEU A 373 -16.35 -8.97 7.68
C LEU A 373 -17.83 -8.85 7.98
N GLU A 374 -18.21 -8.63 9.23
CA GLU A 374 -19.56 -8.77 9.73
C GLU A 374 -20.09 -7.46 10.32
N ASN A 375 -21.39 -7.43 10.64
CA ASN A 375 -22.02 -6.36 11.41
C ASN A 375 -21.93 -4.97 10.77
N ASN A 376 -21.98 -4.85 9.45
CA ASN A 376 -21.77 -3.59 8.76
C ASN A 376 -20.45 -2.91 9.21
N ALA A 377 -19.36 -3.69 9.23
CA ALA A 377 -18.06 -3.29 9.76
C ALA A 377 -17.66 -1.89 9.29
N ASN A 378 -17.19 -1.06 10.22
CA ASN A 378 -16.79 0.33 9.95
C ASN A 378 -17.88 1.18 9.27
N GLY A 379 -19.18 0.84 9.47
CA GLY A 379 -20.33 1.54 8.87
C GLY A 379 -20.55 1.21 7.39
N ASP A 380 -20.10 0.05 6.93
CA ASP A 380 -20.32 -0.43 5.55
C ASP A 380 -21.82 -0.64 5.26
N SER A 381 -22.22 -0.46 3.99
CA SER A 381 -23.56 -0.80 3.52
C SER A 381 -23.81 -2.31 3.53
N ALA A 382 -22.77 -3.09 3.22
CA ALA A 382 -22.84 -4.54 3.30
C ALA A 382 -22.91 -5.02 4.75
N SER A 383 -23.88 -5.89 5.05
CA SER A 383 -23.98 -6.49 6.38
C SER A 383 -22.90 -7.54 6.60
N ASP A 384 -22.48 -8.20 5.53
CA ASP A 384 -21.43 -9.23 5.49
C ASP A 384 -20.63 -9.13 4.20
N ILE A 385 -19.31 -9.31 4.31
CA ILE A 385 -18.40 -9.43 3.16
C ILE A 385 -17.52 -10.65 3.39
N THR A 386 -17.63 -11.66 2.56
CA THR A 386 -16.77 -12.86 2.59
C THR A 386 -15.67 -12.70 1.53
N VAL A 387 -14.42 -12.87 1.95
CA VAL A 387 -13.23 -12.84 1.08
C VAL A 387 -12.57 -14.20 1.13
N ILE A 388 -12.25 -14.76 -0.05
CA ILE A 388 -11.61 -16.07 -0.19
C ILE A 388 -10.43 -15.95 -1.15
N HIS A 389 -9.25 -16.40 -0.71
CA HIS A 389 -8.03 -16.46 -1.52
C HIS A 389 -7.62 -17.93 -1.69
N ASN A 390 -7.80 -18.47 -2.88
CA ASN A 390 -7.38 -19.83 -3.24
C ASN A 390 -6.03 -19.77 -3.98
N ALA A 391 -4.94 -20.10 -3.31
CA ALA A 391 -3.60 -20.12 -3.91
C ALA A 391 -3.23 -21.47 -4.54
N THR A 392 -4.14 -22.47 -4.47
CA THR A 392 -3.88 -23.80 -5.04
C THR A 392 -4.12 -23.81 -6.55
N ASP A 393 -3.59 -24.83 -7.24
CA ASP A 393 -3.75 -25.11 -8.66
C ASP A 393 -5.03 -25.92 -8.99
N SER A 394 -5.95 -26.02 -8.02
CA SER A 394 -7.23 -26.71 -8.17
C SER A 394 -8.42 -25.89 -7.67
N GLU A 395 -9.59 -26.18 -8.20
CA GLU A 395 -10.84 -25.63 -7.69
C GLU A 395 -11.05 -26.07 -6.24
N GLN A 396 -11.54 -25.16 -5.40
CA GLN A 396 -11.89 -25.43 -4.01
C GLN A 396 -13.35 -25.09 -3.75
N VAL A 397 -14.07 -26.00 -3.11
CA VAL A 397 -15.44 -25.76 -2.66
C VAL A 397 -15.38 -25.24 -1.24
N ILE A 398 -15.83 -24.02 -1.02
CA ILE A 398 -15.79 -23.34 0.28
C ILE A 398 -17.20 -23.13 0.79
N SER A 399 -17.45 -23.56 2.04
CA SER A 399 -18.70 -23.27 2.74
C SER A 399 -18.75 -21.78 3.12
N LEU A 400 -19.87 -21.13 2.82
CA LEU A 400 -20.09 -19.72 3.19
C LEU A 400 -20.63 -19.63 4.63
N PRO A 401 -20.46 -18.50 5.33
CA PRO A 401 -20.85 -18.35 6.74
C PRO A 401 -22.32 -18.63 7.02
N LYS A 402 -23.18 -18.39 6.04
CA LYS A 402 -24.64 -18.64 6.12
C LYS A 402 -25.25 -18.86 4.76
N SER A 403 -26.42 -19.52 4.72
CA SER A 403 -27.22 -19.64 3.51
C SER A 403 -27.91 -18.30 3.22
N ALA A 404 -27.56 -17.67 2.09
CA ALA A 404 -28.07 -16.38 1.67
C ALA A 404 -28.00 -16.21 0.15
N ASP A 405 -28.50 -15.09 -0.36
CA ASP A 405 -28.25 -14.61 -1.72
C ASP A 405 -26.98 -13.71 -1.71
N TRP A 406 -25.82 -14.31 -1.97
CA TRP A 406 -24.53 -13.64 -1.96
C TRP A 406 -24.25 -12.99 -3.29
N GLN A 407 -23.92 -11.71 -3.29
CA GLN A 407 -23.54 -10.91 -4.46
C GLN A 407 -22.04 -11.06 -4.69
N LEU A 408 -21.65 -11.78 -5.74
CA LEU A 408 -20.24 -11.93 -6.14
C LEU A 408 -19.81 -10.66 -6.88
N VAL A 409 -18.76 -9.99 -6.42
CA VAL A 409 -18.22 -8.74 -7.00
C VAL A 409 -16.76 -8.85 -7.41
N VAL A 410 -16.06 -9.89 -6.96
CA VAL A 410 -14.69 -10.23 -7.39
C VAL A 410 -14.59 -11.72 -7.60
N ASN A 411 -14.01 -12.14 -8.74
CA ASN A 411 -13.58 -13.51 -9.04
C ASN A 411 -12.16 -13.49 -9.65
N GLY A 412 -11.67 -14.59 -10.21
CA GLY A 412 -10.33 -14.67 -10.83
C GLY A 412 -10.13 -13.73 -12.04
N GLU A 413 -11.19 -13.30 -12.70
CA GLU A 413 -11.15 -12.53 -13.93
C GLU A 413 -11.50 -11.06 -13.73
N THR A 414 -12.52 -10.79 -12.92
CA THR A 414 -13.14 -9.47 -12.76
C THR A 414 -13.13 -9.03 -11.31
N ALA A 415 -12.87 -7.76 -11.08
CA ALA A 415 -13.00 -7.10 -9.78
C ALA A 415 -13.73 -5.77 -9.94
N GLY A 416 -14.53 -5.39 -8.95
CA GLY A 416 -15.25 -4.12 -8.94
C GLY A 416 -16.31 -4.04 -7.86
N THR A 417 -17.25 -3.12 -8.05
CA THR A 417 -18.41 -2.92 -7.19
C THR A 417 -19.71 -3.43 -7.84
N GLU A 418 -19.64 -3.81 -9.10
CA GLU A 418 -20.79 -4.34 -9.83
C GLU A 418 -20.97 -5.83 -9.52
N VAL A 419 -22.22 -6.27 -9.38
CA VAL A 419 -22.56 -7.67 -9.14
C VAL A 419 -22.29 -8.48 -10.41
N ILE A 420 -21.36 -9.42 -10.33
CA ILE A 420 -21.06 -10.38 -11.41
C ILE A 420 -22.14 -11.44 -11.49
N GLU A 421 -22.48 -12.01 -10.34
CA GLU A 421 -23.46 -13.08 -10.18
C GLU A 421 -24.03 -13.10 -8.77
N VAL A 422 -25.23 -13.65 -8.59
CA VAL A 422 -25.81 -13.92 -7.27
C VAL A 422 -25.71 -15.41 -6.96
N ILE A 423 -24.89 -15.76 -5.98
CA ILE A 423 -24.69 -17.12 -5.50
C ILE A 423 -25.73 -17.42 -4.42
N LYS A 424 -26.60 -18.41 -4.67
CA LYS A 424 -27.63 -18.81 -3.73
C LYS A 424 -27.20 -20.03 -2.94
N GLY A 425 -27.32 -19.94 -1.62
CA GLY A 425 -27.01 -21.05 -0.74
C GLY A 425 -25.88 -20.77 0.24
N ASP A 426 -25.12 -21.80 0.57
CA ASP A 426 -24.13 -21.84 1.64
C ASP A 426 -22.74 -22.33 1.18
N SER A 427 -22.48 -22.37 -0.12
CA SER A 427 -21.18 -22.76 -0.65
C SER A 427 -20.88 -22.14 -2.01
N ILE A 428 -19.59 -22.03 -2.35
CA ILE A 428 -19.10 -21.55 -3.64
C ILE A 428 -17.89 -22.36 -4.10
N THR A 429 -17.75 -22.56 -5.42
CA THR A 429 -16.52 -23.08 -6.02
C THR A 429 -15.61 -21.93 -6.42
N VAL A 430 -14.38 -21.94 -5.91
CA VAL A 430 -13.36 -20.90 -6.15
C VAL A 430 -12.28 -21.46 -7.06
N THR A 431 -12.03 -20.81 -8.18
CA THR A 431 -11.06 -21.26 -9.20
C THR A 431 -9.61 -21.18 -8.69
N PRO A 432 -8.65 -21.88 -9.34
CA PRO A 432 -7.24 -21.82 -8.98
C PRO A 432 -6.67 -20.38 -9.00
N HIS A 433 -5.68 -20.11 -8.16
CA HIS A 433 -4.92 -18.86 -8.10
C HIS A 433 -5.78 -17.60 -8.17
N SER A 434 -6.90 -17.59 -7.43
CA SER A 434 -7.89 -16.53 -7.52
C SER A 434 -8.33 -15.99 -6.15
N SER A 435 -8.89 -14.80 -6.19
CA SER A 435 -9.55 -14.18 -5.05
C SER A 435 -11.01 -13.94 -5.37
N TYR A 436 -11.89 -14.27 -4.42
CA TYR A 436 -13.33 -14.05 -4.52
C TYR A 436 -13.77 -13.10 -3.41
N VAL A 437 -14.66 -12.18 -3.74
CA VAL A 437 -15.35 -11.32 -2.77
C VAL A 437 -16.84 -11.42 -3.03
N LEU A 438 -17.54 -11.84 -1.99
CA LEU A 438 -18.99 -11.94 -1.96
C LEU A 438 -19.53 -11.04 -0.85
N MET A 439 -20.70 -10.46 -1.04
CA MET A 439 -21.30 -9.61 -0.02
C MET A 439 -22.82 -9.78 0.06
N ILE A 440 -23.37 -9.42 1.21
CA ILE A 440 -24.80 -9.24 1.41
C ILE A 440 -25.01 -7.74 1.60
N ASP A 441 -25.49 -7.09 0.55
CA ASP A 441 -25.76 -5.65 0.55
C ASP A 441 -27.13 -5.39 -0.08
N ASP A 442 -28.11 -5.02 0.76
CA ASP A 442 -29.47 -4.73 0.30
C ASP A 442 -29.54 -3.49 -0.59
N SER A 443 -28.55 -2.58 -0.50
CA SER A 443 -28.48 -1.39 -1.36
C SER A 443 -28.14 -1.70 -2.81
N MET A 444 -27.53 -2.87 -3.06
CA MET A 444 -27.15 -3.36 -4.39
C MET A 444 -28.27 -4.16 -5.10
N ASN A 445 -29.42 -4.34 -4.47
CA ASN A 445 -30.55 -5.08 -5.07
C ASN A 445 -31.14 -4.28 -6.26
N THR A 446 -30.57 -4.54 -7.43
CA THR A 446 -30.69 -3.76 -8.68
C THR A 446 -32.06 -3.78 -9.31
N THR A 447 -32.93 -4.75 -8.99
CA THR A 447 -34.26 -4.86 -9.61
C THR A 447 -35.24 -3.79 -9.11
N GLU A 448 -35.17 -3.40 -7.85
CA GLU A 448 -35.98 -2.30 -7.31
C GLU A 448 -35.40 -0.92 -7.69
N ASN A 449 -34.08 -0.74 -7.66
CA ASN A 449 -33.42 0.49 -8.03
C ASN A 449 -33.56 0.81 -9.53
N PHE A 450 -33.49 -0.20 -10.40
CA PHE A 450 -33.73 -0.02 -11.84
C PHE A 450 -35.19 0.37 -12.12
N ASN A 451 -36.15 -0.22 -11.43
CA ASN A 451 -37.57 0.16 -11.53
C ASN A 451 -37.83 1.56 -10.94
N GLN A 452 -37.18 1.95 -9.85
CA GLN A 452 -37.25 3.30 -9.32
C GLN A 452 -36.59 4.34 -10.25
N LEU A 453 -35.46 4.06 -10.84
CA LEU A 453 -34.80 4.91 -11.83
C LEU A 453 -35.63 5.06 -13.11
N LEU A 454 -36.27 3.98 -13.59
CA LEU A 454 -37.21 4.03 -14.70
C LEU A 454 -38.48 4.83 -14.36
N LEU A 455 -39.00 4.73 -13.13
CA LEU A 455 -40.14 5.54 -12.66
C LEU A 455 -39.77 7.01 -12.54
N ILE A 456 -38.58 7.34 -12.03
CA ILE A 456 -38.09 8.74 -11.93
C ILE A 456 -37.82 9.31 -13.32
N ALA A 457 -37.18 8.56 -14.22
CA ALA A 457 -36.96 8.97 -15.60
C ALA A 457 -38.26 9.11 -16.39
N GLY A 458 -39.22 8.22 -16.19
CA GLY A 458 -40.56 8.31 -16.75
C GLY A 458 -41.37 9.52 -16.25
N ALA A 459 -41.30 9.82 -14.95
CA ALA A 459 -41.91 11.00 -14.35
C ALA A 459 -41.28 12.29 -14.85
N ALA A 460 -39.92 12.34 -14.99
CA ALA A 460 -39.21 13.49 -15.54
C ALA A 460 -39.60 13.75 -17.01
N LEU A 461 -39.73 12.72 -17.83
CA LEU A 461 -40.15 12.83 -19.22
C LEU A 461 -41.59 13.32 -19.32
N LEU A 462 -42.51 12.90 -18.43
CA LEU A 462 -43.91 13.40 -18.39
C LEU A 462 -43.98 14.86 -17.99
N VAL A 463 -43.14 15.32 -17.07
CA VAL A 463 -43.05 16.75 -16.67
C VAL A 463 -42.52 17.60 -17.83
N ILE A 464 -41.52 17.14 -18.55
CA ILE A 464 -40.95 17.83 -19.72
C ILE A 464 -41.97 17.88 -20.88
N ALA A 465 -42.71 16.80 -21.13
CA ALA A 465 -43.75 16.76 -22.15
C ALA A 465 -44.94 17.66 -21.77
N GLY A 466 -45.34 17.70 -20.48
CA GLY A 466 -46.39 18.56 -19.96
C GLY A 466 -46.04 20.06 -20.06
N THR A 467 -44.79 20.41 -19.72
CA THR A 467 -44.32 21.82 -19.83
C THR A 467 -44.16 22.26 -21.28
N ALA A 468 -43.67 21.39 -22.19
CA ALA A 468 -43.61 21.68 -23.62
C ALA A 468 -45.00 21.85 -24.25
N GLY A 469 -45.97 20.99 -23.86
CA GLY A 469 -47.37 21.10 -24.26
C GLY A 469 -48.03 22.38 -23.79
N TYR A 470 -47.79 22.80 -22.56
CA TYR A 470 -48.29 24.06 -22.01
C TYR A 470 -47.69 25.29 -22.72
N ILE A 471 -46.40 25.30 -23.01
CA ILE A 471 -45.74 26.38 -23.74
C ILE A 471 -46.29 26.51 -25.18
N ILE A 472 -46.56 25.39 -25.87
CA ILE A 472 -47.14 25.39 -27.22
C ILE A 472 -48.60 25.88 -27.16
N TYR A 473 -49.39 25.50 -26.15
CA TYR A 473 -50.73 25.93 -25.97
C TYR A 473 -50.82 27.46 -25.70
N ASP A 474 -49.95 27.98 -24.82
CA ASP A 474 -49.91 29.41 -24.47
C ASP A 474 -49.45 30.28 -25.66
N LYS A 475 -48.50 29.79 -26.47
CA LYS A 475 -48.09 30.45 -27.74
C LYS A 475 -49.23 30.49 -28.75
N LYS A 476 -50.02 29.42 -28.93
CA LYS A 476 -51.16 29.39 -29.83
C LYS A 476 -52.28 30.34 -29.34
N LYS A 477 -52.52 30.45 -28.04
CA LYS A 477 -53.51 31.33 -27.48
C LYS A 477 -53.13 32.82 -27.61
N LYS A 478 -51.83 33.14 -27.58
CA LYS A 478 -51.32 34.53 -27.83
C LYS A 478 -51.26 34.91 -29.30
N ALA A 479 -51.26 33.97 -30.21
CA ALA A 479 -51.28 34.20 -31.67
C ALA A 479 -52.71 34.34 -32.24
N SER A 480 -53.71 34.02 -31.43
CA SER A 480 -55.14 34.12 -31.82
C SER A 480 -55.88 35.30 -31.14
N LYS A 481 -55.16 36.21 -30.51
CA LYS A 481 -55.57 37.54 -30.11
C LYS A 481 -54.80 38.59 -30.90
#